data_e5c3b051b9056d5b0723f7c6b53ef564
#
_entry.id   e5c3b051b9056d5b0723f7c6b53ef564
#
_cell.length_a   1.000
_cell.length_b   1.000
_cell.length_c   1.000
_cell.angle_alpha   90.00
_cell.angle_beta   90.00
_cell.angle_gamma   90.00
#
_symmetry.space_group_name_H-M   'P 1'
#
loop_
_entity.id
_entity.type
_entity.pdbx_description
1 polymer ?
#
loop_
_entity_poly.entity_id
_entity_poly.type
_entity_poly.pdbx_seq_one_letter_code
_entity_poly.pdbx_strand_id
1 'polypeptide(L)' 'METTTIKVDGMSCGGCVKSVTGVLTALDGVAKAEVSLEQKQAVVEFDAGKLTREQLKTVIEDAGFEAS' A
#
# COMPACT_ATOMS: atom_id res chain seq x y z
N MET A 1 10.56 12.20 -4.37
CA MET A 1 9.68 11.04 -4.14
C MET A 1 10.38 10.00 -3.29
N GLU A 2 9.68 9.46 -2.31
CA GLU A 2 10.17 8.38 -1.49
C GLU A 2 9.58 7.07 -1.95
N THR A 3 10.35 6.00 -1.85
CA THR A 3 9.85 4.66 -2.12
C THR A 3 9.95 3.84 -0.85
N THR A 4 8.86 3.18 -0.48
CA THR A 4 8.83 2.33 0.70
C THR A 4 8.20 0.98 0.36
N THR A 5 8.64 -0.04 1.08
CA THR A 5 8.06 -1.38 0.97
C THR A 5 7.34 -1.70 2.26
N ILE A 6 6.08 -2.06 2.15
CA ILE A 6 5.24 -2.40 3.30
C ILE A 6 4.79 -3.84 3.13
N LYS A 7 5.00 -4.63 4.16
CA LYS A 7 4.51 -6.01 4.14
C LYS A 7 3.01 -6.01 4.41
N VAL A 8 2.27 -6.72 3.56
CA VAL A 8 0.81 -6.78 3.65
C VAL A 8 0.38 -8.22 3.80
N ASP A 9 -0.26 -8.53 4.92
CA ASP A 9 -0.81 -9.86 5.18
C ASP A 9 -2.32 -9.85 4.98
N GLY A 10 -2.86 -11.01 4.68
CA GLY A 10 -4.30 -11.16 4.47
C GLY A 10 -4.71 -11.13 3.01
N MET A 11 -3.78 -10.89 2.10
CA MET A 11 -4.06 -10.98 0.68
C MET A 11 -4.08 -12.45 0.26
N SER A 12 -5.20 -12.91 -0.24
CA SER A 12 -5.35 -14.30 -0.64
C SER A 12 -5.70 -14.49 -2.11
N CYS A 13 -5.94 -13.40 -2.84
CA CYS A 13 -6.33 -13.47 -4.24
C CYS A 13 -6.02 -12.16 -4.96
N GLY A 14 -6.15 -12.17 -6.29
CA GLY A 14 -5.90 -10.98 -7.10
C GLY A 14 -6.82 -9.81 -6.80
N GLY A 15 -8.04 -10.09 -6.32
CA GLY A 15 -8.97 -9.05 -5.90
C GLY A 15 -8.45 -8.25 -4.71
N CYS A 16 -7.75 -8.92 -3.79
CA CYS A 16 -7.12 -8.26 -2.65
C CYS A 16 -6.00 -7.33 -3.11
N VAL A 17 -5.21 -7.78 -4.08
CA VAL A 17 -4.14 -6.94 -4.66
C VAL A 17 -4.73 -5.66 -5.25
N LYS A 18 -5.83 -5.79 -5.99
CA LYS A 18 -6.49 -4.63 -6.58
C LYS A 18 -7.04 -3.69 -5.51
N SER A 19 -7.61 -4.23 -4.44
CA SER A 19 -8.13 -3.42 -3.35
C SER A 19 -7.02 -2.61 -2.68
N VAL A 20 -5.90 -3.24 -2.37
CA VAL A 20 -4.77 -2.56 -1.74
C VAL A 20 -4.20 -1.51 -2.69
N THR A 21 -4.01 -1.85 -3.96
CA THR A 21 -3.52 -0.91 -4.96
C THR A 21 -4.47 0.29 -5.06
N GLY A 22 -5.77 0.02 -5.11
CA GLY A 22 -6.78 1.08 -5.22
C GLY A 22 -6.77 2.05 -4.05
N VAL A 23 -6.71 1.55 -2.83
CA VAL A 23 -6.70 2.43 -1.65
C VAL A 23 -5.41 3.24 -1.56
N LEU A 24 -4.29 2.66 -1.98
CA LEU A 24 -3.02 3.39 -1.97
C LEU A 24 -2.99 4.47 -3.05
N THR A 25 -3.39 4.14 -4.27
CA THR A 25 -3.36 5.11 -5.36
C THR A 25 -4.42 6.21 -5.22
N ALA A 26 -5.43 5.98 -4.40
CA ALA A 26 -6.44 7.00 -4.11
C ALA A 26 -5.92 8.09 -3.17
N LEU A 27 -4.80 7.85 -2.50
CA LEU A 27 -4.23 8.85 -1.59
C LEU A 27 -3.56 9.98 -2.36
N ASP A 28 -3.80 11.20 -1.92
CA ASP A 28 -3.11 12.36 -2.48
C ASP A 28 -1.65 12.32 -2.03
N GLY A 29 -0.75 12.35 -2.98
CA GLY A 29 0.68 12.25 -2.71
C GLY A 29 1.31 10.92 -3.11
N VAL A 30 0.49 9.91 -3.45
CA VAL A 30 1.00 8.64 -3.96
C VAL A 30 1.16 8.76 -5.48
N ALA A 31 2.39 8.57 -5.95
CA ALA A 31 2.69 8.60 -7.37
C ALA A 31 2.49 7.23 -8.01
N LYS A 32 2.82 6.17 -7.28
CA LYS A 32 2.73 4.81 -7.79
C LYS A 32 2.62 3.82 -6.64
N ALA A 33 1.86 2.76 -6.86
CA ALA A 33 1.77 1.67 -5.91
C ALA A 33 1.83 0.35 -6.66
N GLU A 34 2.75 -0.50 -6.26
CA GLU A 34 2.87 -1.85 -6.81
C GLU A 34 2.69 -2.85 -5.69
N VAL A 35 1.70 -3.71 -5.83
CA VAL A 35 1.39 -4.72 -4.83
C VAL A 35 1.72 -6.08 -5.39
N SER A 36 2.45 -6.87 -4.62
CA SER A 36 2.82 -8.23 -5.00
C SER A 36 2.15 -9.23 -4.07
N LEU A 37 1.29 -10.07 -4.62
CA LEU A 37 0.65 -11.15 -3.87
C LEU A 37 1.66 -12.23 -3.51
N GLU A 38 2.56 -12.52 -4.42
CA GLU A 38 3.57 -13.55 -4.25
C GLU A 38 4.54 -13.22 -3.11
N GLN A 39 4.95 -11.96 -3.03
CA GLN A 39 5.86 -11.50 -1.99
C GLN A 39 5.12 -10.93 -0.78
N LYS A 40 3.82 -10.80 -0.87
CA LYS A 40 2.96 -10.27 0.18
C LYS A 40 3.43 -8.89 0.65
N GLN A 41 3.71 -8.02 -0.32
CA GLN A 41 4.21 -6.68 -0.01
C GLN A 41 3.66 -5.66 -1.01
N ALA A 42 3.71 -4.41 -0.59
CA ALA A 42 3.36 -3.28 -1.43
C ALA A 42 4.55 -2.33 -1.50
N VAL A 43 4.95 -1.98 -2.71
CA VAL A 43 5.99 -0.98 -2.94
C VAL A 43 5.29 0.30 -3.38
N VAL A 44 5.46 1.37 -2.61
CA VAL A 44 4.75 2.62 -2.84
C VAL A 44 5.73 3.75 -3.05
N GLU A 45 5.54 4.51 -4.13
CA GLU A 45 6.25 5.75 -4.37
C GLU A 45 5.31 6.90 -4.00
N PHE A 46 5.75 7.73 -3.09
CA PHE A 46 4.93 8.81 -2.55
C PHE A 46 5.75 10.05 -2.24
N ASP A 47 5.05 11.16 -2.08
CA ASP A 47 5.66 12.42 -1.69
C ASP A 47 5.76 12.46 -0.16
N ALA A 48 6.97 12.36 0.36
CA ALA A 48 7.23 12.35 1.80
C ALA A 48 6.79 13.66 2.49
N GLY A 49 6.62 14.72 1.73
CA GLY A 49 6.08 15.98 2.24
C GLY A 49 4.58 15.97 2.42
N LYS A 50 3.89 15.02 1.81
CA LYS A 50 2.42 14.91 1.89
C LYS A 50 1.96 13.71 2.70
N LEU A 51 2.71 12.62 2.65
CA LEU A 51 2.34 11.36 3.28
C LEU A 51 3.52 10.80 4.08
N THR A 52 3.20 9.91 5.00
CA THR A 52 4.20 9.16 5.74
C THR A 52 3.93 7.67 5.55
N ARG A 53 4.94 6.85 5.83
CA ARG A 53 4.80 5.40 5.79
C ARG A 53 3.67 4.92 6.73
N GLU A 54 3.54 5.58 7.86
CA GLU A 54 2.49 5.28 8.84
C GLU A 54 1.09 5.45 8.24
N GLN A 55 0.89 6.51 7.46
CA GLN A 55 -0.40 6.74 6.81
C GLN A 55 -0.70 5.67 5.78
N LEU A 56 0.32 5.21 5.05
CA LEU A 56 0.15 4.13 4.09
C LEU A 56 -0.27 2.83 4.78
N LYS A 57 0.36 2.53 5.91
CA LYS A 57 0.01 1.36 6.70
C LYS A 57 -1.43 1.45 7.21
N THR A 58 -1.82 2.60 7.72
CA THR A 58 -3.17 2.82 8.22
C THR A 58 -4.22 2.59 7.15
N VAL A 59 -3.96 3.08 5.93
CA VAL A 59 -4.88 2.89 4.81
C VAL A 59 -5.03 1.42 4.46
N ILE A 60 -3.94 0.67 4.48
CA ILE A 60 -3.97 -0.77 4.23
C ILE A 60 -4.78 -1.48 5.32
N GLU A 61 -4.56 -1.11 6.58
CA GLU A 61 -5.29 -1.70 7.70
C GLU A 61 -6.78 -1.39 7.62
N ASP A 62 -7.13 -0.16 7.23
CA ASP A 62 -8.52 0.23 7.03
C ASP A 62 -9.21 -0.58 5.93
N ALA A 63 -8.44 -1.05 4.96
CA ALA A 63 -8.98 -1.89 3.90
C ALA A 63 -9.20 -3.34 4.34
N GLY A 64 -8.81 -3.69 5.57
CA GLY A 64 -9.02 -5.02 6.12
C GLY A 64 -7.80 -5.93 6.06
N PHE A 65 -6.64 -5.39 5.78
CA PHE A 65 -5.39 -6.14 5.71
C PHE A 65 -4.46 -5.76 6.85
N GLU A 66 -3.45 -6.57 7.08
CA GLU A 66 -2.41 -6.24 8.06
C GLU A 66 -1.20 -5.67 7.33
N ALA A 67 -0.65 -4.59 7.86
CA ALA A 67 0.52 -3.92 7.30
C ALA A 67 1.62 -3.79 8.34
N SER A 68 2.87 -4.00 7.89
CA SER A 68 4.02 -3.83 8.77
C SER A 68 5.27 -3.31 8.06
#